data_de9364ac28db22f2451e6aed0f51e17a
#
_entry.id   de9364ac28db22f2451e6aed0f51e17a
#
_cell.length_a   1.000
_cell.length_b   1.000
_cell.length_c   1.000
_cell.angle_alpha   90.00
_cell.angle_beta   90.00
_cell.angle_gamma   90.00
#
_symmetry.space_group_name_H-M   'P 1'
#
loop_
_entity.id
_entity.type
_entity.pdbx_description
1 polymer ?
#
loop_
_entity_poly.entity_id
_entity_poly.type
_entity_poly.pdbx_seq_one_letter_code
_entity_poly.pdbx_strand_id
1 'polypeptide(L)'
;MKNRLLWPVLALVALLVLNVVVTPTFFSLRMQDGHLYGSLIDILRNGAPTLLIALGMTLVIATRGIDLSVGAVAAIAGAVTCAYIASGGGAWVAMGLALALCAVLGLWNGFLVSVLGIQPIIATLVLMTAGRGIAMLITEGQIVTIDSPTFRQVGAGFLVLPIAILISLAVLGLVALVTRRTALGLLIESVGVNPSASRLAGVRARTIIWTVYVFAALCAAVAGLMISSNVSAADANSAGLWIEMDAILAVVIGGTSLAGGRYSLTGTLLGALIIQTLTTTVYTIGIKPEITLVFKAVVVIAVCLMQAPLRIRVRQGVPA
;
A
#
# COMPACT_ATOMS: atom_id res chain seq x y z
N MET A 1 -6.53 8.92 22.35
CA MET A 1 -5.91 8.85 21.00
C MET A 1 -4.39 8.97 21.02
N LYS A 2 -3.77 9.77 21.91
CA LYS A 2 -2.30 9.96 21.96
C LYS A 2 -1.48 8.67 22.14
N ASN A 3 -1.99 7.67 22.86
CA ASN A 3 -1.21 6.45 23.16
C ASN A 3 -1.15 5.42 22.01
N ARG A 4 -2.02 5.51 20.99
CA ARG A 4 -2.05 4.51 19.90
C ARG A 4 -0.90 4.68 18.89
N LEU A 5 -0.43 5.92 18.65
CA LEU A 5 0.69 6.20 17.77
C LEU A 5 2.05 6.07 18.47
N LEU A 6 2.07 5.97 19.80
CA LEU A 6 3.31 5.90 20.58
C LEU A 6 4.13 4.65 20.18
N TRP A 7 3.48 3.49 20.11
CA TRP A 7 4.16 2.23 19.79
C TRP A 7 4.73 2.18 18.37
N PRO A 8 3.99 2.58 17.30
CA PRO A 8 4.57 2.71 15.96
C PRO A 8 5.76 3.67 15.92
N VAL A 9 5.67 4.82 16.61
CA VAL A 9 6.79 5.77 16.66
C VAL A 9 8.00 5.17 17.35
N LEU A 10 7.81 4.51 18.51
CA LEU A 10 8.90 3.84 19.22
C LEU A 10 9.54 2.73 18.39
N ALA A 11 8.72 1.93 17.69
CA ALA A 11 9.22 0.88 16.80
C ALA A 11 10.06 1.46 15.64
N LEU A 12 9.59 2.55 15.02
CA LEU A 12 10.33 3.22 13.95
C LEU A 12 11.66 3.78 14.48
N VAL A 13 11.64 4.46 15.63
CA VAL A 13 12.85 5.00 16.26
C VAL A 13 13.84 3.89 16.60
N ALA A 14 13.36 2.78 17.17
CA ALA A 14 14.22 1.63 17.49
C ALA A 14 14.88 1.04 16.23
N LEU A 15 14.13 0.91 15.13
CA LEU A 15 14.67 0.44 13.84
C LEU A 15 15.70 1.44 13.26
N LEU A 16 15.44 2.73 13.34
CA LEU A 16 16.38 3.75 12.88
C LEU A 16 17.67 3.73 13.69
N VAL A 17 17.58 3.61 15.02
CA VAL A 17 18.76 3.48 15.91
C VAL A 17 19.53 2.20 15.58
N LEU A 18 18.85 1.07 15.38
CA LEU A 18 19.51 -0.17 14.96
C LEU A 18 20.29 0.01 13.66
N ASN A 19 19.69 0.68 12.66
CA ASN A 19 20.38 0.94 11.39
C ASN A 19 21.62 1.81 11.56
N VAL A 20 21.62 2.80 12.46
CA VAL A 20 22.81 3.62 12.74
C VAL A 20 23.92 2.80 13.39
N VAL A 21 23.57 1.89 14.30
CA VAL A 21 24.55 1.00 14.94
C VAL A 21 25.19 0.06 13.93
N VAL A 22 24.40 -0.47 12.98
CA VAL A 22 24.90 -1.37 11.92
C VAL A 22 25.66 -0.60 10.84
N THR A 23 25.17 0.57 10.46
CA THR A 23 25.75 1.40 9.38
C THR A 23 25.92 2.84 9.87
N PRO A 24 27.10 3.24 10.37
CA PRO A 24 27.32 4.58 10.92
C PRO A 24 26.99 5.72 9.95
N THR A 25 27.06 5.47 8.64
CA THR A 25 26.74 6.44 7.57
C THR A 25 25.26 6.46 7.19
N PHE A 26 24.38 5.75 7.92
CA PHE A 26 22.97 5.61 7.59
C PHE A 26 22.23 6.96 7.44
N PHE A 27 22.53 7.95 8.28
CA PHE A 27 21.97 9.28 8.17
C PHE A 27 22.72 10.24 7.25
N SER A 28 23.77 9.76 6.55
CA SER A 28 24.51 10.62 5.63
C SER A 28 23.61 10.97 4.43
N LEU A 29 23.34 12.26 4.28
CA LEU A 29 22.70 12.81 3.08
C LEU A 29 23.79 13.41 2.20
N ARG A 30 23.75 13.07 0.93
CA ARG A 30 24.68 13.60 -0.08
C ARG A 30 23.88 14.29 -1.16
N MET A 31 24.34 15.48 -1.55
CA MET A 31 23.79 16.18 -2.71
C MET A 31 24.73 15.93 -3.88
N GLN A 32 24.26 15.30 -4.94
CA GLN A 32 25.00 15.03 -6.15
C GLN A 32 24.14 15.42 -7.35
N ASP A 33 24.69 16.24 -8.24
CA ASP A 33 24.01 16.74 -9.44
C ASP A 33 22.64 17.40 -9.15
N GLY A 34 22.49 18.11 -8.01
CA GLY A 34 21.24 18.73 -7.58
C GLY A 34 20.20 17.77 -7.00
N HIS A 35 20.52 16.50 -6.82
CA HIS A 35 19.65 15.47 -6.27
C HIS A 35 20.11 15.01 -4.89
N LEU A 36 19.15 14.73 -4.01
CA LEU A 36 19.37 14.20 -2.68
C LEU A 36 19.44 12.67 -2.69
N TYR A 37 20.57 12.15 -2.21
CA TYR A 37 20.82 10.71 -2.03
C TYR A 37 21.11 10.38 -0.57
N GLY A 38 20.82 9.15 -0.16
CA GLY A 38 21.11 8.61 1.16
C GLY A 38 20.12 7.53 1.55
N SER A 39 20.46 6.72 2.55
CA SER A 39 19.65 5.58 2.97
C SER A 39 18.22 5.97 3.37
N LEU A 40 18.04 7.16 3.97
CA LEU A 40 16.70 7.67 4.28
C LEU A 40 15.88 7.99 3.01
N ILE A 41 16.52 8.55 1.99
CA ILE A 41 15.86 8.86 0.72
C ILE A 41 15.50 7.56 0.00
N ASP A 42 16.37 6.55 0.06
CA ASP A 42 16.11 5.23 -0.53
C ASP A 42 14.95 4.52 0.17
N ILE A 43 14.85 4.61 1.51
CA ILE A 43 13.71 4.09 2.28
C ILE A 43 12.42 4.76 1.82
N LEU A 44 12.40 6.08 1.71
CA LEU A 44 11.21 6.82 1.28
C LEU A 44 10.83 6.50 -0.17
N ARG A 45 11.82 6.42 -1.07
CA ARG A 45 11.62 6.11 -2.49
C ARG A 45 11.07 4.71 -2.69
N ASN A 46 11.71 3.70 -2.09
CA ASN A 46 11.30 2.31 -2.22
C ASN A 46 10.03 2.00 -1.42
N GLY A 47 9.73 2.78 -0.38
CA GLY A 47 8.50 2.71 0.39
C GLY A 47 7.30 3.42 -0.25
N ALA A 48 7.51 4.26 -1.26
CA ALA A 48 6.44 5.03 -1.91
C ALA A 48 5.34 4.14 -2.51
N PRO A 49 5.63 3.06 -3.26
CA PRO A 49 4.61 2.14 -3.76
C PRO A 49 3.81 1.47 -2.64
N THR A 50 4.49 0.99 -1.59
CA THR A 50 3.84 0.38 -0.43
C THR A 50 2.94 1.37 0.31
N LEU A 51 3.38 2.63 0.47
CA LEU A 51 2.56 3.69 1.06
C LEU A 51 1.30 3.96 0.25
N LEU A 52 1.39 4.05 -1.08
CA LEU A 52 0.23 4.25 -1.95
C LEU A 52 -0.80 3.15 -1.79
N ILE A 53 -0.36 1.89 -1.86
CA ILE A 53 -1.25 0.73 -1.69
C ILE A 53 -1.83 0.73 -0.27
N ALA A 54 -1.04 1.02 0.76
CA ALA A 54 -1.50 1.10 2.13
C ALA A 54 -2.53 2.22 2.36
N LEU A 55 -2.45 3.35 1.64
CA LEU A 55 -3.47 4.39 1.68
C LEU A 55 -4.81 3.90 1.12
N GLY A 56 -4.80 3.22 -0.03
CA GLY A 56 -5.98 2.56 -0.58
C GLY A 56 -6.54 1.52 0.39
N MET A 57 -5.68 0.63 0.89
CA MET A 57 -6.02 -0.41 1.84
C MET A 57 -6.60 0.14 3.15
N THR A 58 -6.12 1.30 3.62
CA THR A 58 -6.65 1.98 4.82
C THR A 58 -8.15 2.27 4.68
N LEU A 59 -8.57 2.79 3.53
CA LEU A 59 -9.98 3.11 3.28
C LEU A 59 -10.82 1.85 3.07
N VAL A 60 -10.27 0.83 2.40
CA VAL A 60 -10.91 -0.48 2.25
C VAL A 60 -11.14 -1.13 3.61
N ILE A 61 -10.11 -1.19 4.46
CA ILE A 61 -10.22 -1.74 5.83
C ILE A 61 -11.19 -0.90 6.67
N ALA A 62 -11.17 0.43 6.52
CA ALA A 62 -12.12 1.30 7.21
C ALA A 62 -13.58 0.95 6.90
N THR A 63 -13.89 0.44 5.70
CA THR A 63 -15.22 -0.05 5.30
C THR A 63 -15.46 -1.54 5.58
N ARG A 64 -14.65 -2.19 6.41
CA ARG A 64 -14.65 -3.65 6.72
C ARG A 64 -14.28 -4.55 5.54
N GLY A 65 -13.61 -4.01 4.52
CA GLY A 65 -13.06 -4.78 3.42
C GLY A 65 -11.61 -5.17 3.66
N ILE A 66 -11.12 -6.11 2.87
CA ILE A 66 -9.70 -6.39 2.65
C ILE A 66 -9.54 -6.60 1.16
N ASP A 67 -8.56 -5.92 0.54
CA ASP A 67 -8.31 -6.04 -0.89
C ASP A 67 -6.98 -6.74 -1.14
N LEU A 68 -7.04 -8.03 -1.43
CA LEU A 68 -5.86 -8.84 -1.74
C LEU A 68 -5.41 -8.69 -3.20
N SER A 69 -6.23 -8.04 -4.05
CA SER A 69 -5.92 -7.93 -5.48
C SER A 69 -4.92 -6.83 -5.83
N VAL A 70 -4.60 -5.94 -4.89
CA VAL A 70 -3.79 -4.73 -5.15
C VAL A 70 -2.41 -5.04 -5.77
N GLY A 71 -1.77 -6.16 -5.37
CA GLY A 71 -0.52 -6.61 -5.97
C GLY A 71 -0.66 -7.07 -7.43
N ALA A 72 -1.75 -7.79 -7.74
CA ALA A 72 -2.06 -8.20 -9.11
C ALA A 72 -2.46 -7.01 -9.99
N VAL A 73 -3.22 -6.04 -9.43
CA VAL A 73 -3.57 -4.79 -10.12
C VAL A 73 -2.31 -3.97 -10.44
N ALA A 74 -1.36 -3.90 -9.49
CA ALA A 74 -0.07 -3.25 -9.74
C ALA A 74 0.73 -3.95 -10.85
N ALA A 75 0.73 -5.29 -10.88
CA ALA A 75 1.38 -6.07 -11.93
C ALA A 75 0.72 -5.82 -13.30
N ILE A 76 -0.62 -5.78 -13.37
CA ILE A 76 -1.35 -5.46 -14.61
C ILE A 76 -0.99 -4.05 -15.09
N ALA A 77 -0.92 -3.06 -14.19
CA ALA A 77 -0.55 -1.70 -14.57
C ALA A 77 0.84 -1.64 -15.21
N GLY A 78 1.84 -2.31 -14.61
CA GLY A 78 3.18 -2.43 -15.17
C GLY A 78 3.19 -3.17 -16.50
N ALA A 79 2.52 -4.32 -16.59
CA ALA A 79 2.44 -5.15 -17.78
C ALA A 79 1.85 -4.41 -18.99
N VAL A 80 0.66 -3.79 -18.81
CA VAL A 80 0.00 -2.99 -19.86
C VAL A 80 0.89 -1.85 -20.33
N THR A 81 1.49 -1.12 -19.37
CA THR A 81 2.31 0.05 -19.72
C THR A 81 3.55 -0.35 -20.48
N CYS A 82 4.29 -1.36 -20.00
CA CYS A 82 5.53 -1.78 -20.65
C CYS A 82 5.26 -2.46 -21.99
N ALA A 83 4.23 -3.33 -22.11
CA ALA A 83 3.86 -3.96 -23.37
C ALA A 83 3.45 -2.92 -24.44
N TYR A 84 2.65 -1.91 -24.08
CA TYR A 84 2.25 -0.86 -25.01
C TYR A 84 3.43 0.01 -25.44
N ILE A 85 4.35 0.36 -24.53
CA ILE A 85 5.56 1.12 -24.89
C ILE A 85 6.47 0.26 -25.78
N ALA A 86 6.65 -1.03 -25.48
CA ALA A 86 7.46 -1.95 -26.28
C ALA A 86 6.92 -2.12 -27.71
N SER A 87 5.60 -2.00 -27.91
CA SER A 87 4.98 -2.00 -29.25
C SER A 87 5.12 -0.66 -29.99
N GLY A 88 5.87 0.31 -29.46
CA GLY A 88 6.09 1.62 -30.07
C GLY A 88 5.09 2.69 -29.63
N GLY A 89 4.24 2.40 -28.65
CA GLY A 89 3.25 3.35 -28.11
C GLY A 89 3.86 4.42 -27.21
N GLY A 90 3.17 5.57 -27.10
CA GLY A 90 3.60 6.69 -26.26
C GLY A 90 3.40 6.40 -24.77
N ALA A 91 4.37 6.78 -23.91
CA ALA A 91 4.34 6.52 -22.47
C ALA A 91 3.12 7.10 -21.75
N TRP A 92 2.69 8.32 -22.08
CA TRP A 92 1.51 8.95 -21.48
C TRP A 92 0.22 8.19 -21.77
N VAL A 93 0.07 7.73 -23.03
CA VAL A 93 -1.10 6.91 -23.42
C VAL A 93 -1.06 5.56 -22.71
N ALA A 94 0.11 4.92 -22.64
CA ALA A 94 0.30 3.66 -21.93
C ALA A 94 -0.12 3.76 -20.46
N MET A 95 0.35 4.78 -19.74
CA MET A 95 -0.01 5.02 -18.35
C MET A 95 -1.52 5.32 -18.19
N GLY A 96 -2.10 6.11 -19.11
CA GLY A 96 -3.54 6.39 -19.10
C GLY A 96 -4.39 5.13 -19.30
N LEU A 97 -4.00 4.25 -20.22
CA LEU A 97 -4.66 2.95 -20.45
C LEU A 97 -4.56 2.04 -19.21
N ALA A 98 -3.38 1.98 -18.60
CA ALA A 98 -3.17 1.20 -17.38
C ALA A 98 -4.05 1.69 -16.23
N LEU A 99 -4.11 3.01 -16.00
CA LEU A 99 -4.97 3.60 -14.97
C LEU A 99 -6.46 3.33 -15.26
N ALA A 100 -6.90 3.48 -16.51
CA ALA A 100 -8.28 3.21 -16.90
C ALA A 100 -8.66 1.74 -16.68
N LEU A 101 -7.80 0.80 -17.10
CA LEU A 101 -8.03 -0.63 -16.90
C LEU A 101 -8.09 -0.97 -15.41
N CYS A 102 -7.15 -0.46 -14.60
CA CYS A 102 -7.15 -0.70 -13.16
C CYS A 102 -8.36 -0.08 -12.45
N ALA A 103 -8.87 1.06 -12.93
CA ALA A 103 -10.12 1.63 -12.44
C ALA A 103 -11.31 0.69 -12.71
N VAL A 104 -11.37 0.05 -13.90
CA VAL A 104 -12.38 -0.96 -14.22
C VAL A 104 -12.27 -2.17 -13.28
N LEU A 105 -11.06 -2.64 -12.97
CA LEU A 105 -10.84 -3.72 -12.00
C LEU A 105 -11.31 -3.31 -10.58
N GLY A 106 -11.07 -2.07 -10.18
CA GLY A 106 -11.60 -1.52 -8.93
C GLY A 106 -13.13 -1.45 -8.91
N LEU A 107 -13.75 -1.04 -10.04
CA LEU A 107 -15.20 -1.07 -10.21
C LEU A 107 -15.74 -2.50 -10.12
N TRP A 108 -15.05 -3.47 -10.69
CA TRP A 108 -15.42 -4.89 -10.64
C TRP A 108 -15.42 -5.40 -9.18
N ASN A 109 -14.34 -5.21 -8.43
CA ASN A 109 -14.29 -5.60 -7.01
C ASN A 109 -15.36 -4.86 -6.18
N GLY A 110 -15.51 -3.56 -6.41
CA GLY A 110 -16.56 -2.78 -5.76
C GLY A 110 -17.95 -3.30 -6.06
N PHE A 111 -18.23 -3.75 -7.29
CA PHE A 111 -19.50 -4.38 -7.69
C PHE A 111 -19.72 -5.71 -6.97
N LEU A 112 -18.74 -6.61 -6.99
CA LEU A 112 -18.82 -7.91 -6.33
C LEU A 112 -19.12 -7.76 -4.83
N VAL A 113 -18.43 -6.84 -4.16
CA VAL A 113 -18.56 -6.65 -2.71
C VAL A 113 -19.83 -5.90 -2.34
N SER A 114 -20.12 -4.77 -3.01
CA SER A 114 -21.18 -3.86 -2.56
C SER A 114 -22.56 -4.17 -3.13
N VAL A 115 -22.63 -4.76 -4.33
CA VAL A 115 -23.90 -5.07 -5.01
C VAL A 115 -24.26 -6.54 -4.84
N LEU A 116 -23.35 -7.45 -5.17
CA LEU A 116 -23.58 -8.90 -5.05
C LEU A 116 -23.41 -9.39 -3.60
N GLY A 117 -22.81 -8.60 -2.69
CA GLY A 117 -22.65 -8.98 -1.28
C GLY A 117 -21.62 -10.09 -1.06
N ILE A 118 -20.73 -10.31 -2.02
CA ILE A 118 -19.66 -11.30 -1.89
C ILE A 118 -18.68 -10.82 -0.81
N GLN A 119 -18.21 -11.75 0.03
CA GLN A 119 -17.26 -11.43 1.07
C GLN A 119 -15.99 -10.82 0.46
N PRO A 120 -15.51 -9.67 0.95
CA PRO A 120 -14.40 -8.92 0.36
C PRO A 120 -13.16 -9.75 0.06
N ILE A 121 -12.74 -10.58 1.02
CA ILE A 121 -11.57 -11.46 0.87
C ILE A 121 -11.74 -12.41 -0.31
N ILE A 122 -12.93 -13.02 -0.48
CA ILE A 122 -13.19 -13.96 -1.58
C ILE A 122 -13.19 -13.24 -2.92
N ALA A 123 -13.88 -12.10 -3.02
CA ALA A 123 -13.95 -11.32 -4.27
C ALA A 123 -12.56 -10.88 -4.73
N THR A 124 -11.74 -10.35 -3.82
CA THR A 124 -10.42 -9.82 -4.15
C THR A 124 -9.37 -10.91 -4.36
N LEU A 125 -9.50 -12.06 -3.70
CA LEU A 125 -8.66 -13.23 -3.91
C LEU A 125 -8.82 -13.81 -5.32
N VAL A 126 -10.06 -13.83 -5.84
CA VAL A 126 -10.31 -14.22 -7.23
C VAL A 126 -9.60 -13.27 -8.20
N LEU A 127 -9.70 -11.95 -7.98
CA LEU A 127 -8.99 -11.00 -8.84
C LEU A 127 -7.47 -11.06 -8.61
N MET A 128 -6.98 -11.38 -7.42
CA MET A 128 -5.55 -11.58 -7.16
C MET A 128 -4.98 -12.69 -8.05
N THR A 129 -5.66 -13.83 -8.12
CA THR A 129 -5.20 -14.97 -8.93
C THR A 129 -5.42 -14.75 -10.42
N ALA A 130 -6.62 -14.36 -10.82
CA ALA A 130 -6.93 -14.08 -12.22
C ALA A 130 -6.12 -12.90 -12.75
N GLY A 131 -5.97 -11.82 -11.97
CA GLY A 131 -5.20 -10.64 -12.36
C GLY A 131 -3.72 -10.94 -12.56
N ARG A 132 -3.11 -11.81 -11.74
CA ARG A 132 -1.74 -12.27 -11.95
C ARG A 132 -1.63 -13.04 -13.29
N GLY A 133 -2.57 -13.92 -13.58
CA GLY A 133 -2.65 -14.60 -14.88
C GLY A 133 -2.83 -13.64 -16.06
N ILE A 134 -3.68 -12.60 -15.91
CA ILE A 134 -3.86 -11.57 -16.94
C ILE A 134 -2.55 -10.80 -17.17
N ALA A 135 -1.83 -10.41 -16.12
CA ALA A 135 -0.54 -9.74 -16.27
C ALA A 135 0.48 -10.62 -17.01
N MET A 136 0.53 -11.91 -16.69
CA MET A 136 1.37 -12.89 -17.40
C MET A 136 0.96 -13.06 -18.87
N LEU A 137 -0.33 -13.10 -19.18
CA LEU A 137 -0.82 -13.18 -20.56
C LEU A 137 -0.41 -11.93 -21.37
N ILE A 138 -0.48 -10.74 -20.79
CA ILE A 138 -0.08 -9.48 -21.44
C ILE A 138 1.43 -9.48 -21.77
N THR A 139 2.24 -10.05 -20.90
CA THR A 139 3.70 -10.11 -21.05
C THR A 139 4.18 -11.41 -21.73
N GLU A 140 3.25 -12.29 -22.12
CA GLU A 140 3.57 -13.62 -22.66
C GLU A 140 4.49 -14.44 -21.72
N GLY A 141 4.38 -14.20 -20.41
CA GLY A 141 5.20 -14.82 -19.37
C GLY A 141 6.67 -14.37 -19.37
N GLN A 142 7.04 -13.38 -20.17
CA GLN A 142 8.41 -12.86 -20.28
C GLN A 142 8.56 -11.53 -19.52
N ILE A 143 9.80 -11.16 -19.22
CA ILE A 143 10.12 -9.83 -18.71
C ILE A 143 10.15 -8.87 -19.92
N VAL A 144 9.23 -7.91 -19.93
CA VAL A 144 9.15 -6.88 -20.97
C VAL A 144 10.01 -5.69 -20.55
N THR A 145 11.19 -5.55 -21.14
CA THR A 145 12.09 -4.41 -20.93
C THR A 145 11.77 -3.27 -21.88
N ILE A 146 11.89 -2.04 -21.40
CA ILE A 146 11.62 -0.84 -22.20
C ILE A 146 12.70 0.21 -21.99
N ASP A 147 12.94 1.02 -23.03
CA ASP A 147 13.76 2.22 -22.92
C ASP A 147 12.90 3.44 -23.24
N SER A 148 12.32 4.03 -22.18
CA SER A 148 11.47 5.22 -22.27
C SER A 148 11.85 6.23 -21.18
N PRO A 149 12.59 7.29 -21.52
CA PRO A 149 12.98 8.31 -20.57
C PRO A 149 11.78 8.94 -19.84
N THR A 150 10.67 9.16 -20.54
CA THR A 150 9.43 9.73 -19.99
C THR A 150 8.84 8.81 -18.91
N PHE A 151 8.74 7.50 -19.19
CA PHE A 151 8.20 6.55 -18.21
C PHE A 151 9.14 6.37 -17.02
N ARG A 152 10.45 6.30 -17.27
CA ARG A 152 11.48 6.15 -16.24
C ARG A 152 11.41 7.23 -15.16
N GLN A 153 10.94 8.45 -15.51
CA GLN A 153 10.80 9.53 -14.54
C GLN A 153 9.80 9.23 -13.42
N VAL A 154 8.78 8.39 -13.63
CA VAL A 154 7.73 8.14 -12.63
C VAL A 154 8.26 7.45 -11.37
N GLY A 155 9.14 6.46 -11.52
CA GLY A 155 9.72 5.71 -10.38
C GLY A 155 11.18 6.04 -10.10
N ALA A 156 11.98 6.30 -11.15
CA ALA A 156 13.41 6.55 -11.05
C ALA A 156 13.79 8.03 -11.21
N GLY A 157 12.84 8.89 -11.58
CA GLY A 157 13.12 10.32 -11.78
C GLY A 157 13.33 11.07 -10.48
N PHE A 158 14.05 12.20 -10.61
CA PHE A 158 14.32 13.15 -9.53
C PHE A 158 13.94 14.57 -9.96
N LEU A 159 13.39 15.32 -9.02
CA LEU A 159 13.47 16.78 -9.01
C LEU A 159 14.61 17.18 -8.07
N VAL A 160 14.35 17.56 -6.83
CA VAL A 160 15.32 17.57 -5.73
C VAL A 160 15.24 16.26 -4.96
N LEU A 161 14.02 15.78 -4.76
CA LEU A 161 13.68 14.48 -4.21
C LEU A 161 13.20 13.52 -5.32
N PRO A 162 13.28 12.21 -5.11
CA PRO A 162 12.66 11.24 -6.01
C PRO A 162 11.18 11.54 -6.26
N ILE A 163 10.77 11.51 -7.53
CA ILE A 163 9.37 11.81 -7.94
C ILE A 163 8.39 10.87 -7.28
N ALA A 164 8.78 9.60 -7.06
CA ALA A 164 7.95 8.62 -6.36
C ALA A 164 7.53 9.09 -4.95
N ILE A 165 8.44 9.75 -4.21
CA ILE A 165 8.13 10.32 -2.88
C ILE A 165 7.10 11.44 -3.03
N LEU A 166 7.31 12.34 -3.99
CA LEU A 166 6.41 13.48 -4.20
C LEU A 166 5.00 13.04 -4.57
N ILE A 167 4.86 12.04 -5.46
CA ILE A 167 3.56 11.49 -5.83
C ILE A 167 2.89 10.84 -4.61
N SER A 168 3.60 10.03 -3.84
CA SER A 168 3.01 9.37 -2.67
C SER A 168 2.57 10.35 -1.58
N LEU A 169 3.35 11.41 -1.35
CA LEU A 169 2.98 12.49 -0.43
C LEU A 169 1.83 13.34 -0.95
N ALA A 170 1.76 13.59 -2.26
CA ALA A 170 0.65 14.31 -2.88
C ALA A 170 -0.66 13.52 -2.73
N VAL A 171 -0.64 12.19 -2.97
CA VAL A 171 -1.81 11.31 -2.76
C VAL A 171 -2.19 11.26 -1.28
N LEU A 172 -1.22 11.13 -0.36
CA LEU A 172 -1.49 11.19 1.08
C LEU A 172 -2.15 12.52 1.47
N GLY A 173 -1.63 13.65 0.97
CA GLY A 173 -2.18 14.98 1.21
C GLY A 173 -3.59 15.13 0.65
N LEU A 174 -3.84 14.62 -0.56
CA LEU A 174 -5.17 14.62 -1.19
C LEU A 174 -6.17 13.80 -0.37
N VAL A 175 -5.80 12.58 0.02
CA VAL A 175 -6.66 11.71 0.85
C VAL A 175 -6.94 12.36 2.20
N ALA A 176 -5.91 12.94 2.85
CA ALA A 176 -6.07 13.65 4.11
C ALA A 176 -6.97 14.88 3.97
N LEU A 177 -6.83 15.64 2.89
CA LEU A 177 -7.68 16.80 2.60
C LEU A 177 -9.13 16.36 2.39
N VAL A 178 -9.36 15.40 1.50
CA VAL A 178 -10.71 14.91 1.16
C VAL A 178 -11.39 14.29 2.40
N THR A 179 -10.70 13.44 3.13
CA THR A 179 -11.31 12.75 4.29
C THR A 179 -11.50 13.65 5.51
N ARG A 180 -10.69 14.72 5.67
CA ARG A 180 -10.80 15.63 6.83
C ARG A 180 -11.65 16.87 6.54
N ARG A 181 -11.76 17.29 5.28
CA ARG A 181 -12.46 18.52 4.90
C ARG A 181 -13.82 18.27 4.26
N THR A 182 -14.16 17.02 3.94
CA THR A 182 -15.47 16.64 3.40
C THR A 182 -16.14 15.62 4.30
N ALA A 183 -17.43 15.38 4.09
CA ALA A 183 -18.20 14.36 4.80
C ALA A 183 -17.72 12.92 4.50
N LEU A 184 -16.88 12.73 3.47
CA LEU A 184 -16.52 11.40 2.96
C LEU A 184 -15.79 10.56 4.01
N GLY A 185 -14.89 11.15 4.80
CA GLY A 185 -14.22 10.46 5.89
C GLY A 185 -15.18 9.94 6.95
N LEU A 186 -16.14 10.79 7.38
CA LEU A 186 -17.17 10.40 8.34
C LEU A 186 -18.08 9.30 7.77
N LEU A 187 -18.44 9.40 6.49
CA LEU A 187 -19.27 8.40 5.81
C LEU A 187 -18.55 7.04 5.70
N ILE A 188 -17.26 7.03 5.39
CA ILE A 188 -16.42 5.81 5.38
C ILE A 188 -16.42 5.17 6.78
N GLU A 189 -16.15 5.95 7.83
CA GLU A 189 -16.16 5.44 9.20
C GLU A 189 -17.54 4.91 9.62
N SER A 190 -18.62 5.63 9.30
CA SER A 190 -19.98 5.21 9.65
C SER A 190 -20.40 3.90 8.96
N VAL A 191 -20.11 3.77 7.67
CA VAL A 191 -20.35 2.54 6.90
C VAL A 191 -19.52 1.39 7.48
N GLY A 192 -18.28 1.66 7.89
CA GLY A 192 -17.42 0.67 8.52
C GLY A 192 -17.89 0.25 9.92
N VAL A 193 -18.49 1.13 10.70
CA VAL A 193 -19.04 0.76 12.03
C VAL A 193 -20.30 -0.09 11.89
N ASN A 194 -21.25 0.33 11.06
CA ASN A 194 -22.48 -0.42 10.83
C ASN A 194 -23.12 -0.04 9.48
N PRO A 195 -22.89 -0.85 8.42
CA PRO A 195 -23.46 -0.57 7.09
C PRO A 195 -25.00 -0.52 7.05
N SER A 196 -25.66 -1.29 7.90
CA SER A 196 -27.12 -1.36 7.96
C SER A 196 -27.71 -0.10 8.61
N ALA A 197 -27.16 0.32 9.76
CA ALA A 197 -27.56 1.55 10.42
C ALA A 197 -27.26 2.78 9.54
N SER A 198 -26.12 2.80 8.86
CA SER A 198 -25.77 3.87 7.92
C SER A 198 -26.79 4.00 6.79
N ARG A 199 -27.27 2.87 6.23
CA ARG A 199 -28.32 2.87 5.21
C ARG A 199 -29.65 3.41 5.74
N LEU A 200 -30.03 3.05 6.95
CA LEU A 200 -31.24 3.58 7.60
C LEU A 200 -31.15 5.09 7.84
N ALA A 201 -29.93 5.60 8.07
CA ALA A 201 -29.65 7.04 8.19
C ALA A 201 -29.53 7.75 6.81
N GLY A 202 -29.86 7.09 5.69
CA GLY A 202 -29.85 7.66 4.34
C GLY A 202 -28.49 7.63 3.64
N VAL A 203 -27.44 7.00 4.23
CA VAL A 203 -26.12 6.90 3.60
C VAL A 203 -26.14 5.84 2.50
N ARG A 204 -25.65 6.20 1.31
CA ARG A 204 -25.49 5.27 0.18
C ARG A 204 -24.25 4.39 0.39
N ALA A 205 -24.31 3.45 1.36
CA ALA A 205 -23.17 2.60 1.74
C ALA A 205 -22.54 1.88 0.54
N ARG A 206 -23.34 1.41 -0.44
CA ARG A 206 -22.83 0.76 -1.66
C ARG A 206 -21.91 1.68 -2.46
N THR A 207 -22.30 2.93 -2.66
CA THR A 207 -21.50 3.92 -3.40
C THR A 207 -20.18 4.20 -2.68
N ILE A 208 -20.21 4.33 -1.34
CA ILE A 208 -18.99 4.54 -0.54
C ILE A 208 -18.03 3.36 -0.72
N ILE A 209 -18.51 2.12 -0.59
CA ILE A 209 -17.68 0.93 -0.78
C ILE A 209 -17.08 0.91 -2.20
N TRP A 210 -17.89 1.16 -3.23
CA TRP A 210 -17.43 1.23 -4.60
C TRP A 210 -16.30 2.25 -4.81
N THR A 211 -16.51 3.48 -4.35
CA THR A 211 -15.52 4.55 -4.45
C THR A 211 -14.19 4.15 -3.80
N VAL A 212 -14.26 3.47 -2.67
CA VAL A 212 -13.06 3.03 -1.93
C VAL A 212 -12.28 1.97 -2.70
N TYR A 213 -12.97 0.98 -3.32
CA TYR A 213 -12.28 -0.04 -4.12
C TYR A 213 -11.67 0.53 -5.41
N VAL A 214 -12.37 1.45 -6.09
CA VAL A 214 -11.80 2.15 -7.25
C VAL A 214 -10.57 2.96 -6.86
N PHE A 215 -10.64 3.68 -5.74
CA PHE A 215 -9.49 4.43 -5.23
C PHE A 215 -8.31 3.50 -4.87
N ALA A 216 -8.56 2.37 -4.22
CA ALA A 216 -7.53 1.38 -3.88
C ALA A 216 -6.86 0.81 -5.14
N ALA A 217 -7.64 0.49 -6.18
CA ALA A 217 -7.13 0.00 -7.45
C ALA A 217 -6.30 1.07 -8.20
N LEU A 218 -6.70 2.35 -8.16
CA LEU A 218 -5.91 3.44 -8.72
C LEU A 218 -4.59 3.65 -7.96
N CYS A 219 -4.61 3.58 -6.63
CA CYS A 219 -3.37 3.61 -5.83
C CYS A 219 -2.44 2.45 -6.19
N ALA A 220 -3.00 1.24 -6.35
CA ALA A 220 -2.25 0.06 -6.78
C ALA A 220 -1.68 0.22 -8.20
N ALA A 221 -2.45 0.81 -9.12
CA ALA A 221 -1.99 1.09 -10.47
C ALA A 221 -0.79 2.06 -10.47
N VAL A 222 -0.89 3.19 -9.75
CA VAL A 222 0.22 4.15 -9.64
C VAL A 222 1.45 3.48 -8.99
N ALA A 223 1.26 2.65 -7.96
CA ALA A 223 2.34 1.88 -7.35
C ALA A 223 2.99 0.92 -8.36
N GLY A 224 2.21 0.22 -9.18
CA GLY A 224 2.69 -0.65 -10.25
C GLY A 224 3.48 0.10 -11.31
N LEU A 225 3.02 1.29 -11.73
CA LEU A 225 3.77 2.18 -12.62
C LEU A 225 5.12 2.58 -12.01
N MET A 226 5.17 2.90 -10.71
CA MET A 226 6.42 3.23 -10.02
C MET A 226 7.38 2.05 -9.97
N ILE A 227 6.88 0.86 -9.65
CA ILE A 227 7.70 -0.37 -9.57
C ILE A 227 8.31 -0.67 -10.94
N SER A 228 7.50 -0.73 -12.00
CA SER A 228 7.97 -1.04 -13.36
C SER A 228 8.86 0.07 -13.94
N SER A 229 8.55 1.32 -13.65
CA SER A 229 9.37 2.48 -14.05
C SER A 229 10.75 2.47 -13.40
N ASN A 230 10.83 2.07 -12.13
CA ASN A 230 12.10 2.04 -11.38
C ASN A 230 13.11 1.04 -11.98
N VAL A 231 12.61 -0.09 -12.50
CA VAL A 231 13.45 -1.12 -13.14
C VAL A 231 13.42 -1.05 -14.67
N SER A 232 12.64 -0.13 -15.25
CA SER A 232 12.40 -0.01 -16.71
C SER A 232 11.97 -1.34 -17.36
N ALA A 233 11.18 -2.11 -16.62
CA ALA A 233 10.67 -3.40 -17.07
C ALA A 233 9.37 -3.78 -16.35
N ALA A 234 8.59 -4.67 -16.97
CA ALA A 234 7.49 -5.38 -16.35
C ALA A 234 7.83 -6.85 -16.20
N ASP A 235 7.94 -7.31 -14.97
CA ASP A 235 7.98 -8.73 -14.62
C ASP A 235 6.65 -9.09 -13.95
N ALA A 236 5.75 -9.72 -14.70
CA ALA A 236 4.42 -10.08 -14.21
C ALA A 236 4.45 -11.12 -13.08
N ASN A 237 5.55 -11.88 -12.94
CA ASN A 237 5.70 -12.88 -11.88
C ASN A 237 6.05 -12.25 -10.54
N SER A 238 6.94 -11.26 -10.52
CA SER A 238 7.50 -10.70 -9.29
C SER A 238 6.97 -9.31 -8.93
N ALA A 239 6.48 -8.52 -9.91
CA ALA A 239 6.00 -7.18 -9.67
C ALA A 239 4.84 -7.16 -8.67
N GLY A 240 5.01 -6.41 -7.59
CA GLY A 240 4.00 -6.30 -6.54
C GLY A 240 3.70 -7.60 -5.77
N LEU A 241 4.58 -8.61 -5.84
CA LEU A 241 4.40 -9.86 -5.09
C LEU A 241 4.47 -9.60 -3.58
N TRP A 242 3.47 -10.04 -2.84
CA TRP A 242 3.31 -9.88 -1.39
C TRP A 242 3.12 -8.43 -0.90
N ILE A 243 3.00 -7.45 -1.81
CA ILE A 243 2.83 -6.04 -1.43
C ILE A 243 1.48 -5.79 -0.73
N GLU A 244 0.46 -6.60 -1.03
CA GLU A 244 -0.84 -6.60 -0.32
C GLU A 244 -0.66 -6.91 1.16
N MET A 245 0.22 -7.85 1.50
CA MET A 245 0.53 -8.19 2.89
C MET A 245 1.27 -7.05 3.59
N ASP A 246 2.27 -6.47 2.94
CA ASP A 246 3.01 -5.31 3.45
C ASP A 246 2.07 -4.12 3.70
N ALA A 247 1.12 -3.89 2.80
CA ALA A 247 0.12 -2.83 2.95
C ALA A 247 -0.84 -3.08 4.12
N ILE A 248 -1.35 -4.31 4.27
CA ILE A 248 -2.20 -4.68 5.41
C ILE A 248 -1.43 -4.51 6.72
N LEU A 249 -0.19 -5.01 6.78
CA LEU A 249 0.67 -4.89 7.95
C LEU A 249 0.94 -3.42 8.30
N ALA A 250 1.23 -2.57 7.31
CA ALA A 250 1.42 -1.13 7.50
C ALA A 250 0.17 -0.47 8.12
N VAL A 251 -1.02 -0.82 7.64
CA VAL A 251 -2.29 -0.29 8.14
C VAL A 251 -2.58 -0.75 9.57
N VAL A 252 -2.32 -2.03 9.87
CA VAL A 252 -2.54 -2.62 11.19
C VAL A 252 -1.54 -2.08 12.22
N ILE A 253 -0.24 -2.04 11.88
CA ILE A 253 0.80 -1.41 12.72
C ILE A 253 0.44 0.05 12.98
N GLY A 254 -0.11 0.75 11.98
CA GLY A 254 -0.61 2.12 12.11
C GLY A 254 -1.81 2.29 13.05
N GLY A 255 -2.35 1.19 13.60
CA GLY A 255 -3.42 1.18 14.59
C GLY A 255 -4.84 1.27 14.02
N THR A 256 -5.01 1.03 12.72
CA THR A 256 -6.33 0.87 12.09
C THR A 256 -6.85 -0.54 12.35
N SER A 257 -8.09 -0.65 12.82
CA SER A 257 -8.71 -1.93 13.16
C SER A 257 -9.22 -2.66 11.91
N LEU A 258 -8.90 -3.95 11.77
CA LEU A 258 -9.45 -4.82 10.72
C LEU A 258 -10.98 -5.00 10.83
N ALA A 259 -11.57 -4.71 11.99
CA ALA A 259 -13.03 -4.75 12.16
C ALA A 259 -13.76 -3.57 11.49
N GLY A 260 -13.03 -2.64 10.88
CA GLY A 260 -13.57 -1.45 10.22
C GLY A 260 -13.89 -0.29 11.18
N GLY A 261 -14.41 0.79 10.64
CA GLY A 261 -14.73 2.03 11.33
C GLY A 261 -13.55 3.01 11.32
N ARG A 262 -13.04 3.36 12.49
CA ARG A 262 -11.98 4.39 12.61
C ARG A 262 -10.67 3.96 11.97
N TYR A 263 -10.05 4.88 11.24
CA TYR A 263 -8.77 4.69 10.59
C TYR A 263 -7.81 5.85 10.91
N SER A 264 -6.53 5.66 10.61
CA SER A 264 -5.48 6.66 10.86
C SER A 264 -4.50 6.74 9.69
N LEU A 265 -4.60 7.78 8.87
CA LEU A 265 -3.67 8.02 7.76
C LEU A 265 -2.23 8.26 8.24
N THR A 266 -2.07 8.97 9.37
CA THR A 266 -0.75 9.18 9.98
C THR A 266 -0.18 7.87 10.51
N GLY A 267 -1.04 7.00 11.05
CA GLY A 267 -0.65 5.65 11.45
C GLY A 267 -0.22 4.81 10.25
N THR A 268 -0.97 4.84 9.16
CA THR A 268 -0.61 4.13 7.92
C THR A 268 0.74 4.59 7.37
N LEU A 269 1.02 5.91 7.36
CA LEU A 269 2.33 6.43 6.96
C LEU A 269 3.45 5.86 7.83
N LEU A 270 3.28 5.88 9.18
CA LEU A 270 4.27 5.32 10.09
C LEU A 270 4.46 3.82 9.88
N GLY A 271 3.36 3.07 9.69
CA GLY A 271 3.39 1.65 9.40
C GLY A 271 4.14 1.32 8.10
N ALA A 272 3.87 2.06 7.02
CA ALA A 272 4.58 1.90 5.75
C ALA A 272 6.08 2.19 5.89
N LEU A 273 6.44 3.23 6.64
CA LEU A 273 7.84 3.55 6.95
C LEU A 273 8.51 2.44 7.77
N ILE A 274 7.82 1.87 8.76
CA ILE A 274 8.33 0.74 9.55
C ILE A 274 8.61 -0.45 8.65
N ILE A 275 7.66 -0.87 7.81
CA ILE A 275 7.81 -2.01 6.90
C ILE A 275 8.98 -1.78 5.94
N GLN A 276 9.09 -0.60 5.35
CA GLN A 276 10.19 -0.31 4.42
C GLN A 276 11.54 -0.19 5.12
N THR A 277 11.61 0.47 6.28
CA THR A 277 12.86 0.56 7.05
C THR A 277 13.34 -0.83 7.44
N LEU A 278 12.43 -1.71 7.89
CA LEU A 278 12.73 -3.09 8.23
C LEU A 278 13.27 -3.87 7.01
N THR A 279 12.63 -3.73 5.85
CA THR A 279 13.10 -4.34 4.59
C THR A 279 14.52 -3.87 4.25
N THR A 280 14.76 -2.56 4.31
CA THR A 280 16.09 -1.98 4.06
C THR A 280 17.12 -2.47 5.08
N THR A 281 16.75 -2.56 6.37
CA THR A 281 17.64 -3.07 7.43
C THR A 281 18.10 -4.49 7.12
N VAL A 282 17.19 -5.37 6.73
CA VAL A 282 17.53 -6.77 6.42
C VAL A 282 18.50 -6.86 5.25
N TYR A 283 18.30 -6.06 4.20
CA TYR A 283 19.22 -6.01 3.06
C TYR A 283 20.58 -5.42 3.43
N THR A 284 20.61 -4.38 4.26
CA THR A 284 21.85 -3.72 4.70
C THR A 284 22.72 -4.64 5.55
N ILE A 285 22.10 -5.51 6.37
CA ILE A 285 22.81 -6.52 7.19
C ILE A 285 23.32 -7.69 6.32
N GLY A 286 22.88 -7.79 5.06
CA GLY A 286 23.28 -8.87 4.15
C GLY A 286 22.52 -10.19 4.39
N ILE A 287 21.35 -10.12 5.01
CA ILE A 287 20.46 -11.28 5.20
C ILE A 287 19.79 -11.61 3.87
N LYS A 288 19.69 -12.90 3.56
CA LYS A 288 19.04 -13.37 2.33
C LYS A 288 17.59 -12.90 2.23
N PRO A 289 17.08 -12.51 1.04
CA PRO A 289 15.73 -12.01 0.84
C PRO A 289 14.62 -12.94 1.37
N GLU A 290 14.83 -14.25 1.32
CA GLU A 290 13.85 -15.25 1.79
C GLU A 290 13.59 -15.15 3.30
N ILE A 291 14.60 -14.77 4.07
CA ILE A 291 14.50 -14.61 5.53
C ILE A 291 13.76 -13.31 5.88
N THR A 292 13.70 -12.35 4.95
CA THR A 292 13.02 -11.06 5.18
C THR A 292 11.55 -11.25 5.57
N LEU A 293 10.86 -12.23 4.98
CA LEU A 293 9.45 -12.51 5.29
C LEU A 293 9.29 -12.98 6.73
N VAL A 294 10.18 -13.86 7.20
CA VAL A 294 10.16 -14.35 8.59
C VAL A 294 10.48 -13.21 9.55
N PHE A 295 11.48 -12.40 9.22
CA PHE A 295 11.87 -11.25 10.05
C PHE A 295 10.74 -10.22 10.16
N LYS A 296 10.07 -9.88 9.03
CA LYS A 296 8.88 -9.04 9.02
C LYS A 296 7.80 -9.60 9.92
N ALA A 297 7.49 -10.90 9.84
CA ALA A 297 6.46 -11.54 10.64
C ALA A 297 6.76 -11.41 12.15
N VAL A 298 7.99 -11.67 12.57
CA VAL A 298 8.41 -11.56 13.98
C VAL A 298 8.25 -10.12 14.49
N VAL A 299 8.74 -9.12 13.74
CA VAL A 299 8.65 -7.72 14.14
C VAL A 299 7.18 -7.26 14.21
N VAL A 300 6.36 -7.66 13.23
CA VAL A 300 4.93 -7.32 13.22
C VAL A 300 4.22 -7.93 14.42
N ILE A 301 4.47 -9.21 14.73
CA ILE A 301 3.90 -9.87 15.91
C ILE A 301 4.32 -9.11 17.18
N ALA A 302 5.59 -8.76 17.31
CA ALA A 302 6.08 -8.01 18.47
C ALA A 302 5.36 -6.66 18.62
N VAL A 303 5.24 -5.87 17.54
CA VAL A 303 4.55 -4.58 17.57
C VAL A 303 3.05 -4.76 17.87
N CYS A 304 2.38 -5.77 17.29
CA CYS A 304 0.98 -6.05 17.56
C CYS A 304 0.75 -6.48 19.02
N LEU A 305 1.63 -7.29 19.60
CA LEU A 305 1.56 -7.69 21.01
C LEU A 305 1.74 -6.49 21.94
N MET A 306 2.65 -5.57 21.62
CA MET A 306 2.85 -4.34 22.39
C MET A 306 1.64 -3.39 22.31
N GLN A 307 0.87 -3.44 21.23
CA GLN A 307 -0.37 -2.66 21.05
C GLN A 307 -1.59 -3.33 21.67
N ALA A 308 -1.53 -4.65 21.90
CA ALA A 308 -2.65 -5.40 22.46
C ALA A 308 -2.93 -4.93 23.90
N PRO A 309 -4.16 -4.54 24.25
CA PRO A 309 -4.49 -4.29 25.64
C PRO A 309 -4.36 -5.60 26.41
N LEU A 310 -3.44 -5.65 27.38
CA LEU A 310 -3.31 -6.77 28.33
C LEU A 310 -4.59 -6.87 29.18
N ARG A 311 -5.67 -7.42 28.62
CA ARG A 311 -6.84 -7.82 29.37
C ARG A 311 -6.51 -9.15 30.05
N ILE A 312 -5.85 -9.08 31.21
CA ILE A 312 -5.85 -10.19 32.15
C ILE A 312 -7.30 -10.35 32.60
N ARG A 313 -8.00 -11.33 32.02
CA ARG A 313 -9.31 -11.75 32.50
C ARG A 313 -9.07 -12.40 33.87
N VAL A 314 -9.10 -11.60 34.91
CA VAL A 314 -9.29 -12.15 36.27
C VAL A 314 -10.65 -12.83 36.22
N ARG A 315 -10.66 -14.15 36.20
CA ARG A 315 -11.84 -14.98 36.37
C ARG A 315 -12.36 -14.66 37.76
N GLN A 316 -13.34 -13.76 37.86
CA GLN A 316 -14.10 -13.61 39.10
C GLN A 316 -14.79 -14.96 39.30
N GLY A 317 -14.33 -15.70 40.30
CA GLY A 317 -14.96 -16.93 40.73
C GLY A 317 -16.40 -16.60 41.10
N VAL A 318 -17.34 -17.32 40.48
CA VAL A 318 -18.74 -17.34 40.93
C VAL A 318 -18.73 -17.96 42.33
N PRO A 319 -19.18 -17.26 43.36
CA PRO A 319 -19.41 -17.95 44.66
C PRO A 319 -20.54 -18.93 44.50
N ALA A 320 -20.33 -20.11 45.09
CA ALA A 320 -21.28 -21.24 45.11
C ALA A 320 -22.56 -20.91 45.89
#